data_9b2ff9e7572bfa19cb7b9bf2f40bf41f
#
_entry.id   9b2ff9e7572bfa19cb7b9bf2f40bf41f
#
_cell.length_a   1.000
_cell.length_b   1.000
_cell.length_c   1.000
_cell.angle_alpha   90.00
_cell.angle_beta   90.00
_cell.angle_gamma   90.00
#
_symmetry.space_group_name_H-M   'P 1'
#
loop_
_entity.id
_entity.type
_entity.pdbx_description
1 polymer ?
#
loop_
_entity_poly.entity_id
_entity_poly.type
_entity_poly.pdbx_seq_one_letter_code
_entity_poly.pdbx_strand_id
1 'polypeptide(L)' 'DMLVVSQFTLYASTRKGNRPSYVRAAGPEAAVPLYERFVAVTGKLLGRPVQTGVFGADMQVELVNDGPVTIWIDSKRKEY' A
#
# COMPACT_ATOMS: atom_id res chain seq x y z
N ASP A 1 -0.30 -3.81 16.75
CA ASP A 1 -0.34 -4.73 15.60
C ASP A 1 -0.40 -3.93 14.29
N MET A 2 0.10 -4.54 13.23
CA MET A 2 0.15 -3.89 11.92
C MET A 2 -0.38 -4.82 10.84
N LEU A 3 -1.18 -4.25 9.95
CA LEU A 3 -1.66 -4.91 8.73
C LEU A 3 -1.10 -4.15 7.52
N VAL A 4 -0.46 -4.86 6.61
CA VAL A 4 0.06 -4.30 5.36
C VAL A 4 -0.74 -4.86 4.19
N VAL A 5 -1.29 -3.95 3.40
CA VAL A 5 -2.09 -4.30 2.22
C VAL A 5 -1.55 -3.51 1.03
N SER A 6 -1.26 -4.20 -0.07
CA SER A 6 -0.89 -3.53 -1.32
C SER A 6 -2.10 -2.84 -1.93
N GLN A 7 -1.90 -1.67 -2.55
CA GLN A 7 -2.99 -0.92 -3.17
C GLN A 7 -2.47 -0.08 -4.33
N PHE A 8 -2.42 -0.65 -5.53
CA PHE A 8 -1.94 0.08 -6.71
C PHE A 8 -2.88 1.22 -7.13
N THR A 9 -4.16 1.12 -6.79
CA THR A 9 -5.15 2.13 -7.17
C THR A 9 -4.94 3.48 -6.49
N LEU A 10 -4.10 3.55 -5.47
CA LEU A 10 -3.68 4.83 -4.89
C LEU A 10 -2.86 5.66 -5.88
N TYR A 11 -2.21 5.01 -6.85
CA TYR A 11 -1.41 5.68 -7.87
C TYR A 11 -2.21 5.85 -9.14
N ALA A 12 -3.35 6.51 -9.00
CA ALA A 12 -4.30 6.74 -10.08
C ALA A 12 -4.19 8.16 -10.64
N SER A 13 -4.40 8.29 -11.94
CA SER A 13 -4.55 9.58 -12.59
C SER A 13 -5.98 9.74 -13.07
N THR A 14 -6.58 10.89 -12.77
CA THR A 14 -7.92 11.26 -13.23
C THR A 14 -7.89 12.44 -14.20
N ARG A 15 -6.73 12.69 -14.81
CA ARG A 15 -6.54 13.84 -15.69
C ARG A 15 -7.35 13.77 -16.98
N LYS A 16 -7.62 12.55 -17.47
CA LYS A 16 -8.33 12.32 -18.73
C LYS A 16 -9.55 11.43 -18.49
N GLY A 17 -10.73 12.00 -18.74
CA GLY A 17 -11.98 11.25 -18.70
C GLY A 17 -12.49 10.93 -17.31
N ASN A 18 -13.51 10.08 -17.26
CA ASN A 18 -14.23 9.74 -16.03
C ASN A 18 -13.68 8.49 -15.32
N ARG A 19 -12.72 7.82 -15.94
CA ARG A 19 -12.09 6.62 -15.34
C ARG A 19 -10.69 6.92 -14.86
N PRO A 20 -10.32 6.48 -13.66
CA PRO A 20 -8.94 6.59 -13.23
C PRO A 20 -8.02 5.74 -14.11
N SER A 21 -6.83 6.26 -14.38
CA SER A 21 -5.77 5.56 -15.10
C SER A 21 -4.69 5.14 -14.13
N TYR A 22 -4.21 3.91 -14.25
CA TYR A 22 -3.17 3.35 -13.39
C TYR A 22 -1.87 3.11 -14.14
N VAL A 23 -1.68 3.77 -15.28
CA VAL A 23 -0.49 3.55 -16.14
C VAL A 23 0.83 3.86 -15.45
N ARG A 24 0.81 4.72 -14.42
CA ARG A 24 2.01 5.09 -13.66
C ARG A 24 2.26 4.20 -12.46
N ALA A 25 1.32 3.33 -12.11
CA ALA A 25 1.54 2.34 -11.05
C ALA A 25 2.54 1.29 -11.51
N ALA A 26 3.39 0.83 -10.59
CA ALA A 26 4.36 -0.22 -10.91
C ALA A 26 3.63 -1.52 -11.25
N GLY A 27 4.16 -2.24 -12.27
CA GLY A 27 3.67 -3.57 -12.59
C GLY A 27 4.07 -4.60 -11.54
N PRO A 28 3.43 -5.80 -11.55
CA PRO A 28 3.70 -6.83 -10.54
C PRO A 28 5.15 -7.27 -10.46
N GLU A 29 5.88 -7.24 -11.56
CA GLU A 29 7.29 -7.64 -11.62
C GLU A 29 8.19 -6.79 -10.73
N ALA A 30 7.84 -5.52 -10.51
CA ALA A 30 8.54 -4.63 -9.60
C ALA A 30 7.81 -4.51 -8.25
N ALA A 31 6.48 -4.46 -8.27
CA ALA A 31 5.68 -4.20 -7.09
C ALA A 31 5.69 -5.37 -6.09
N VAL A 32 5.62 -6.62 -6.56
CA VAL A 32 5.59 -7.78 -5.68
C VAL A 32 6.87 -7.91 -4.85
N PRO A 33 8.09 -7.86 -5.44
CA PRO A 33 9.31 -7.91 -4.64
C PRO A 33 9.43 -6.76 -3.64
N LEU A 34 9.03 -5.55 -4.02
CA LEU A 34 9.06 -4.40 -3.11
C LEU A 34 8.08 -4.55 -1.96
N TYR A 35 6.88 -5.05 -2.25
CA TYR A 35 5.88 -5.33 -1.23
C TYR A 35 6.38 -6.37 -0.24
N GLU A 36 6.91 -7.47 -0.73
CA GLU A 36 7.46 -8.54 0.11
C GLU A 36 8.63 -8.03 0.98
N ARG A 37 9.50 -7.21 0.40
CA ARG A 37 10.61 -6.58 1.12
C ARG A 37 10.10 -5.65 2.21
N PHE A 38 9.09 -4.86 1.91
CA PHE A 38 8.48 -3.96 2.89
C PHE A 38 7.92 -4.74 4.08
N VAL A 39 7.19 -5.82 3.81
CA VAL A 39 6.61 -6.68 4.86
C VAL A 39 7.72 -7.29 5.73
N ALA A 40 8.78 -7.81 5.10
CA ALA A 40 9.88 -8.44 5.82
C ALA A 40 10.61 -7.45 6.72
N VAL A 41 10.96 -6.27 6.19
CA VAL A 41 11.66 -5.22 6.95
C VAL A 41 10.79 -4.70 8.10
N THR A 42 9.51 -4.48 7.83
CA THR A 42 8.58 -3.99 8.85
C THR A 42 8.42 -4.99 9.98
N GLY A 43 8.26 -6.27 9.66
CA GLY A 43 8.18 -7.33 10.66
C GLY A 43 9.44 -7.40 11.53
N LYS A 44 10.61 -7.25 10.89
CA LYS A 44 11.89 -7.25 11.60
C LYS A 44 11.99 -6.05 12.56
N LEU A 45 11.58 -4.87 12.13
CA LEU A 45 11.62 -3.66 12.97
C LEU A 45 10.63 -3.75 14.13
N LEU A 46 9.46 -4.34 13.91
CA LEU A 46 8.47 -4.53 14.99
C LEU A 46 8.84 -5.66 15.94
N GLY A 47 9.74 -6.55 15.53
CA GLY A 47 10.10 -7.74 16.31
C GLY A 47 9.02 -8.82 16.32
N ARG A 48 8.09 -8.79 15.37
CA ARG A 48 7.01 -9.78 15.23
C ARG A 48 6.47 -9.78 13.80
N PRO A 49 5.83 -10.88 13.35
CA PRO A 49 5.24 -10.94 12.03
C PRO A 49 4.17 -9.87 11.83
N VAL A 50 4.11 -9.35 10.61
CA VAL A 50 3.10 -8.39 10.16
C VAL A 50 1.98 -9.15 9.48
N GLN A 51 0.74 -8.78 9.75
CA GLN A 51 -0.40 -9.33 9.02
C GLN A 51 -0.45 -8.71 7.62
N THR A 52 -0.83 -9.51 6.64
CA THR A 52 -0.87 -9.07 5.25
C THR A 52 -2.15 -9.50 4.55
N GLY A 53 -2.51 -8.77 3.48
CA GLY A 53 -3.47 -9.25 2.50
C GLY A 53 -2.81 -10.18 1.49
N VAL A 54 -3.54 -10.47 0.42
CA VAL A 54 -3.02 -11.23 -0.72
C VAL A 54 -2.84 -10.27 -1.88
N PHE A 55 -1.62 -10.18 -2.39
CA PHE A 55 -1.29 -9.25 -3.48
C PHE A 55 -2.17 -9.51 -4.71
N GLY A 56 -2.78 -8.46 -5.23
CA GLY A 56 -3.62 -8.53 -6.42
C GLY A 56 -5.01 -9.14 -6.24
N ALA A 57 -5.33 -9.64 -5.05
CA ALA A 57 -6.64 -10.23 -4.79
C ALA A 57 -7.70 -9.15 -4.54
N ASP A 58 -8.94 -9.51 -4.82
CA ASP A 58 -10.08 -8.70 -4.41
C ASP A 58 -10.36 -8.98 -2.93
N MET A 59 -10.14 -7.98 -2.10
CA MET A 59 -10.21 -8.12 -0.65
C MET A 59 -11.26 -7.19 -0.06
N GLN A 60 -11.93 -7.67 0.97
CA GLN A 60 -12.77 -6.84 1.82
C GLN A 60 -12.01 -6.55 3.11
N VAL A 61 -11.91 -5.28 3.46
CA VAL A 61 -11.21 -4.84 4.67
C VAL A 61 -12.23 -4.20 5.60
N GLU A 62 -12.39 -4.82 6.78
CA GLU A 62 -13.27 -4.28 7.82
C GLU A 62 -12.43 -3.77 8.97
N LEU A 63 -12.67 -2.55 9.38
CA LEU A 63 -11.91 -1.93 10.47
C LEU A 63 -12.74 -0.88 11.18
N VAL A 64 -12.29 -0.51 12.37
CA VAL A 64 -12.85 0.63 13.11
C VAL A 64 -11.74 1.66 13.27
N ASN A 65 -11.96 2.87 12.75
CA ASN A 65 -11.04 3.98 12.96
C ASN A 65 -11.34 4.65 14.31
N ASP A 66 -10.37 4.55 15.18
CA ASP A 66 -10.42 5.21 16.48
C ASP A 66 -9.46 6.40 16.48
N GLY A 67 -10.04 7.57 16.40
CA GLY A 67 -9.29 8.79 16.21
C GLY A 67 -9.87 9.66 15.10
N PRO A 68 -9.85 9.31 13.80
CA PRO A 68 -8.79 8.56 13.12
C PRO A 68 -7.56 9.43 12.86
N VAL A 69 -6.42 8.80 12.57
CA VAL A 69 -5.19 9.46 12.14
C VAL A 69 -4.74 8.82 10.83
N THR A 70 -4.54 9.66 9.81
CA THR A 70 -4.04 9.21 8.51
C THR A 70 -2.79 9.99 8.15
N ILE A 71 -1.74 9.27 7.77
CA ILE A 71 -0.47 9.87 7.39
C ILE A 71 -0.13 9.40 5.98
N TRP A 72 0.08 10.36 5.08
CA TRP A 72 0.51 10.11 3.72
C TRP A 72 2.03 10.22 3.63
N ILE A 73 2.66 9.19 3.07
CA ILE A 73 4.12 9.16 2.89
C ILE A 73 4.44 8.83 1.44
N ASP A 74 5.18 9.72 0.78
CA ASP A 74 5.72 9.50 -0.56
C ASP A 74 7.25 9.54 -0.46
N SER A 75 7.91 8.44 -0.81
CA SER A 75 9.37 8.33 -0.71
C SER A 75 10.12 9.32 -1.61
N LYS A 76 9.47 9.84 -2.64
CA LYS A 76 10.05 10.83 -3.57
C LYS A 76 9.81 12.27 -3.16
N ARG A 77 8.89 12.51 -2.24
CA ARG A 77 8.52 13.84 -1.77
C ARG A 77 8.49 13.83 -0.25
N LYS A 78 9.67 13.91 0.33
CA LYS A 78 9.84 13.88 1.78
C LYS A 78 9.58 15.25 2.37
N GLU A 79 8.33 15.54 2.63
CA GLU A 79 7.89 16.78 3.28
C GLU A 79 7.53 16.57 4.76
N TYR A 80 7.87 15.40 5.27
CA TYR A 80 7.59 15.00 6.65
C TYR A 80 8.87 14.83 7.47
#